data_7d81c2d4273fe9915c698b58a88f3f3c
#
_entry.id   7d81c2d4273fe9915c698b58a88f3f3c
#
_cell.length_a   1.000
_cell.length_b   1.000
_cell.length_c   1.000
_cell.angle_alpha   90.00
_cell.angle_beta   90.00
_cell.angle_gamma   90.00
#
_symmetry.space_group_name_H-M   'P 1'
#
loop_
_entity.id
_entity.type
_entity.pdbx_description
1 polymer ?
#
loop_
_entity_poly.entity_id
_entity_poly.type
_entity_poly.pdbx_seq_one_letter_code
_entity_poly.pdbx_strand_id
1 'polypeptide(L)'
;DRYARGHYRVQVHPLYSLFTYPPTFALRKLGIAPLHAVQIVTAAIAALYVLTYYALLRVAGCARLDSMVFSILGGCSAAALFWLSVPESYGLGATSIAVGLSLSAVAAQRYHPAWKYVAVSALTLSITVTNWMVGILATLTGNTLKRTCSITVISVSVVALFWGVEKQLFPTALFFMADRGEGRYLFLPTVPRIISVLNTFLFHTMMAPTINVTGTTETGWPLLSMQSSGPGSTGPLGMLGVIVWSLLLGLGIWTLLMRRIAPGLQFALGLTLFGQLSLHLVYGEETFLYSLHFLPLLVTMSALSTLTELRVTVLALALLLIPIAGINNWRQFNE
;
A
#
# COMPACT_ATOMS: atom_id res chain seq x y z
N ASP A 1 -11.38 -12.31 13.16
CA ASP A 1 -10.37 -13.18 13.77
C ASP A 1 -9.48 -13.87 12.71
N ARG A 2 -9.04 -13.11 11.71
CA ARG A 2 -8.25 -13.62 10.57
C ARG A 2 -6.87 -14.12 11.00
N TYR A 3 -6.31 -13.57 12.08
CA TYR A 3 -5.00 -13.98 12.60
C TYR A 3 -5.06 -15.26 13.45
N ALA A 4 -6.22 -15.59 14.00
CA ALA A 4 -6.34 -16.66 14.98
C ALA A 4 -7.04 -17.92 14.43
N ARG A 5 -7.85 -17.82 13.37
CA ARG A 5 -8.68 -18.94 12.86
C ARG A 5 -8.50 -19.25 11.39
N GLY A 6 -7.52 -18.63 10.73
CA GLY A 6 -7.29 -18.75 9.30
C GLY A 6 -8.11 -17.76 8.48
N HIS A 7 -7.82 -17.68 7.21
CA HIS A 7 -8.32 -16.66 6.31
C HIS A 7 -9.11 -17.28 5.16
N TYR A 8 -10.34 -16.81 4.92
CA TYR A 8 -11.20 -17.34 3.88
C TYR A 8 -11.10 -16.62 2.52
N ARG A 9 -10.39 -15.46 2.44
CA ARG A 9 -10.17 -14.68 1.20
C ARG A 9 -8.80 -14.95 0.56
N VAL A 10 -8.39 -16.22 0.52
CA VAL A 10 -7.09 -16.65 -0.04
C VAL A 10 -6.98 -16.32 -1.54
N GLN A 11 -8.06 -16.28 -2.28
CA GLN A 11 -8.07 -15.91 -3.69
C GLN A 11 -7.54 -14.48 -3.95
N VAL A 12 -7.67 -13.56 -2.99
CA VAL A 12 -7.15 -12.19 -3.08
C VAL A 12 -5.83 -12.03 -2.34
N HIS A 13 -5.64 -12.82 -1.25
CA HIS A 13 -4.49 -12.78 -0.34
C HIS A 13 -3.89 -14.18 -0.18
N PRO A 14 -3.17 -14.72 -1.18
CA PRO A 14 -2.86 -16.15 -1.32
C PRO A 14 -2.19 -16.80 -0.12
N LEU A 15 -1.22 -16.13 0.52
CA LEU A 15 -0.44 -16.68 1.63
C LEU A 15 -0.46 -15.78 2.88
N TYR A 16 -1.40 -14.86 2.96
CA TYR A 16 -1.46 -13.90 4.07
C TYR A 16 -1.51 -14.58 5.44
N SER A 17 -2.27 -15.67 5.56
CA SER A 17 -2.39 -16.43 6.80
C SER A 17 -1.09 -17.04 7.26
N LEU A 18 -0.19 -17.43 6.35
CA LEU A 18 1.13 -17.96 6.70
C LEU A 18 2.06 -16.91 7.32
N PHE A 19 1.83 -15.62 7.05
CA PHE A 19 2.60 -14.53 7.64
C PHE A 19 2.07 -14.10 9.01
N THR A 20 0.77 -14.22 9.24
CA THR A 20 0.12 -13.65 10.43
C THR A 20 -0.24 -14.68 11.50
N TYR A 21 -0.63 -15.89 11.11
CA TYR A 21 -1.01 -16.94 12.04
C TYR A 21 0.16 -17.46 12.88
N PRO A 22 1.33 -17.84 12.31
CA PRO A 22 2.42 -18.43 13.11
C PRO A 22 2.89 -17.52 14.25
N PRO A 23 3.18 -16.21 14.03
CA PRO A 23 3.60 -15.34 15.13
C PRO A 23 2.49 -15.14 16.16
N THR A 24 1.23 -15.00 15.74
CA THR A 24 0.09 -14.89 16.65
C THR A 24 -0.08 -16.16 17.48
N PHE A 25 0.04 -17.33 16.87
CA PHE A 25 -0.01 -18.64 17.55
C PHE A 25 1.11 -18.79 18.57
N ALA A 26 2.35 -18.43 18.20
CA ALA A 26 3.49 -18.50 19.11
C ALA A 26 3.29 -17.62 20.35
N LEU A 27 2.84 -16.37 20.18
CA LEU A 27 2.54 -15.46 21.29
C LEU A 27 1.45 -16.03 22.21
N ARG A 28 0.41 -16.64 21.65
CA ARG A 28 -0.65 -17.30 22.43
C ARG A 28 -0.13 -18.51 23.22
N LYS A 29 0.80 -19.30 22.64
CA LYS A 29 1.47 -20.41 23.33
C LYS A 29 2.35 -19.93 24.49
N LEU A 30 2.87 -18.69 24.43
CA LEU A 30 3.59 -18.04 25.51
C LEU A 30 2.65 -17.45 26.60
N GLY A 31 1.34 -17.69 26.53
CA GLY A 31 0.36 -17.23 27.50
C GLY A 31 -0.21 -15.83 27.24
N ILE A 32 0.10 -15.20 26.11
CA ILE A 32 -0.44 -13.88 25.77
C ILE A 32 -1.91 -14.04 25.31
N ALA A 33 -2.80 -13.20 25.87
CA ALA A 33 -4.21 -13.18 25.51
C ALA A 33 -4.42 -12.97 24.00
N PRO A 34 -5.41 -13.61 23.35
CA PRO A 34 -5.60 -13.59 21.91
C PRO A 34 -5.65 -12.18 21.30
N LEU A 35 -6.34 -11.24 21.96
CA LEU A 35 -6.42 -9.84 21.50
C LEU A 35 -5.05 -9.17 21.51
N HIS A 36 -4.30 -9.30 22.60
CA HIS A 36 -2.96 -8.70 22.71
C HIS A 36 -1.97 -9.34 21.74
N ALA A 37 -2.06 -10.65 21.49
CA ALA A 37 -1.22 -11.31 20.48
C ALA A 37 -1.46 -10.73 19.08
N VAL A 38 -2.73 -10.48 18.71
CA VAL A 38 -3.08 -9.84 17.44
C VAL A 38 -2.56 -8.39 17.40
N GLN A 39 -2.74 -7.62 18.48
CA GLN A 39 -2.26 -6.24 18.56
C GLN A 39 -0.73 -6.15 18.41
N ILE A 40 0.03 -7.05 19.06
CA ILE A 40 1.49 -7.11 18.95
C ILE A 40 1.90 -7.40 17.49
N VAL A 41 1.28 -8.38 16.84
CA VAL A 41 1.60 -8.72 15.44
C VAL A 41 1.23 -7.56 14.51
N THR A 42 0.09 -6.90 14.72
CA THR A 42 -0.31 -5.71 13.94
C THR A 42 0.69 -4.58 14.11
N ALA A 43 1.11 -4.27 15.35
CA ALA A 43 2.12 -3.26 15.63
C ALA A 43 3.48 -3.60 15.01
N ALA A 44 3.89 -4.88 15.02
CA ALA A 44 5.11 -5.33 14.36
C ALA A 44 5.04 -5.15 12.84
N ILE A 45 3.89 -5.41 12.21
CA ILE A 45 3.65 -5.16 10.79
C ILE A 45 3.72 -3.66 10.48
N ALA A 46 3.13 -2.81 11.32
CA ALA A 46 3.21 -1.35 11.17
C ALA A 46 4.66 -0.85 11.26
N ALA A 47 5.43 -1.34 12.24
CA ALA A 47 6.85 -1.02 12.36
C ALA A 47 7.66 -1.51 11.15
N LEU A 48 7.40 -2.72 10.66
CA LEU A 48 8.04 -3.28 9.47
C LEU A 48 7.75 -2.41 8.24
N TYR A 49 6.50 -1.96 8.07
CA TYR A 49 6.13 -1.04 6.99
C TYR A 49 6.94 0.24 7.04
N VAL A 50 6.99 0.93 8.20
CA VAL A 50 7.71 2.20 8.35
C VAL A 50 9.20 2.03 8.07
N LEU A 51 9.83 0.97 8.61
CA LEU A 51 11.24 0.64 8.37
C LEU A 51 11.53 0.35 6.91
N THR A 52 10.70 -0.45 6.26
CA THR A 52 10.84 -0.79 4.84
C THR A 52 10.63 0.43 3.95
N TYR A 53 9.68 1.28 4.32
CA TYR A 53 9.41 2.52 3.60
C TYR A 53 10.57 3.52 3.71
N TYR A 54 11.12 3.70 4.92
CA TYR A 54 12.34 4.48 5.11
C TYR A 54 13.50 3.94 4.27
N ALA A 55 13.71 2.61 4.28
CA ALA A 55 14.75 1.96 3.47
C ALA A 55 14.54 2.20 1.96
N LEU A 56 13.29 2.12 1.46
CA LEU A 56 12.95 2.46 0.08
C LEU A 56 13.45 3.86 -0.29
N LEU A 57 13.13 4.88 0.51
CA LEU A 57 13.56 6.25 0.24
C LEU A 57 15.08 6.39 0.27
N ARG A 58 15.76 5.67 1.18
CA ARG A 58 17.22 5.63 1.25
C ARG A 58 17.85 5.03 -0.02
N VAL A 59 17.33 3.91 -0.51
CA VAL A 59 17.85 3.27 -1.74
C VAL A 59 17.45 4.02 -3.00
N ALA A 60 16.37 4.81 -2.95
CA ALA A 60 15.99 5.74 -4.01
C ALA A 60 16.94 6.95 -4.12
N GLY A 61 17.82 7.18 -3.13
CA GLY A 61 18.81 8.24 -3.11
C GLY A 61 18.48 9.43 -2.20
N CYS A 62 17.30 9.45 -1.54
CA CYS A 62 16.94 10.53 -0.62
C CYS A 62 17.93 10.61 0.56
N ALA A 63 18.26 11.82 1.04
CA ALA A 63 19.11 12.01 2.22
C ALA A 63 18.43 11.43 3.50
N ARG A 64 19.19 11.20 4.56
CA ARG A 64 18.64 10.62 5.81
C ARG A 64 17.47 11.42 6.37
N LEU A 65 17.64 12.75 6.44
CA LEU A 65 16.60 13.66 6.93
C LEU A 65 15.34 13.60 6.03
N ASP A 66 15.52 13.63 4.70
CA ASP A 66 14.42 13.60 3.73
C ASP A 66 13.62 12.30 3.88
N SER A 67 14.33 11.15 3.98
CA SER A 67 13.70 9.85 4.19
C SER A 67 12.94 9.79 5.51
N MET A 68 13.48 10.37 6.59
CA MET A 68 12.81 10.43 7.88
C MET A 68 11.56 11.30 7.83
N VAL A 69 11.64 12.50 7.25
CA VAL A 69 10.51 13.42 7.12
C VAL A 69 9.36 12.78 6.32
N PHE A 70 9.66 12.18 5.16
CA PHE A 70 8.63 11.54 4.34
C PHE A 70 8.10 10.23 4.94
N SER A 71 8.90 9.50 5.74
CA SER A 71 8.40 8.34 6.49
C SER A 71 7.42 8.77 7.60
N ILE A 72 7.72 9.86 8.32
CA ILE A 72 6.81 10.42 9.32
C ILE A 72 5.55 10.96 8.64
N LEU A 73 5.69 11.67 7.52
CA LEU A 73 4.54 12.16 6.74
C LEU A 73 3.63 11.01 6.31
N GLY A 74 4.20 9.92 5.77
CA GLY A 74 3.45 8.72 5.44
C GLY A 74 2.74 8.12 6.66
N GLY A 75 3.39 8.09 7.82
CA GLY A 75 2.81 7.62 9.08
C GLY A 75 1.65 8.49 9.60
N CYS A 76 1.66 9.80 9.33
CA CYS A 76 0.59 10.73 9.69
C CYS A 76 -0.58 10.76 8.68
N SER A 77 -0.48 10.03 7.57
CA SER A 77 -1.53 9.97 6.55
C SER A 77 -2.80 9.28 7.07
N ALA A 78 -3.94 9.60 6.46
CA ALA A 78 -5.21 8.95 6.77
C ALA A 78 -5.14 7.42 6.58
N ALA A 79 -4.53 6.99 5.47
CA ALA A 79 -4.36 5.57 5.17
C ALA A 79 -3.54 4.84 6.24
N ALA A 80 -2.43 5.42 6.72
CA ALA A 80 -1.57 4.78 7.70
C ALA A 80 -2.21 4.75 9.09
N LEU A 81 -2.78 5.87 9.56
CA LEU A 81 -3.41 5.94 10.87
C LEU A 81 -4.57 4.94 10.99
N PHE A 82 -5.36 4.77 9.93
CA PHE A 82 -6.46 3.83 9.95
C PHE A 82 -5.99 2.38 9.75
N TRP A 83 -5.33 2.08 8.63
CA TRP A 83 -5.06 0.69 8.23
C TRP A 83 -3.92 0.00 8.98
N LEU A 84 -2.96 0.74 9.56
CA LEU A 84 -1.92 0.13 10.38
C LEU A 84 -2.40 -0.21 11.79
N SER A 85 -3.54 0.31 12.23
CA SER A 85 -4.18 -0.05 13.51
C SER A 85 -5.12 -1.27 13.39
N VAL A 86 -5.49 -1.67 12.17
CA VAL A 86 -6.45 -2.75 11.92
C VAL A 86 -5.71 -4.03 11.51
N PRO A 87 -6.06 -5.22 12.05
CA PRO A 87 -5.43 -6.50 11.72
C PRO A 87 -5.89 -7.01 10.35
N GLU A 88 -5.50 -6.32 9.30
CA GLU A 88 -5.83 -6.60 7.89
C GLU A 88 -4.58 -6.75 7.02
N SER A 89 -4.76 -7.17 5.76
CA SER A 89 -3.66 -7.42 4.82
C SER A 89 -2.95 -6.16 4.33
N TYR A 90 -3.53 -4.99 4.56
CA TYR A 90 -3.06 -3.73 3.98
C TYR A 90 -1.63 -3.34 4.40
N GLY A 91 -1.27 -3.54 5.69
CA GLY A 91 0.07 -3.22 6.20
C GLY A 91 1.17 -4.06 5.53
N LEU A 92 0.97 -5.39 5.42
CA LEU A 92 1.89 -6.27 4.69
C LEU A 92 1.84 -6.00 3.18
N GLY A 93 0.66 -5.65 2.64
CA GLY A 93 0.49 -5.26 1.24
C GLY A 93 1.35 -4.04 0.89
N ALA A 94 1.25 -2.97 1.68
CA ALA A 94 2.07 -1.76 1.51
C ALA A 94 3.57 -2.05 1.68
N THR A 95 3.94 -2.90 2.64
CA THR A 95 5.32 -3.36 2.83
C THR A 95 5.84 -4.08 1.58
N SER A 96 5.04 -4.98 1.00
CA SER A 96 5.42 -5.72 -0.21
C SER A 96 5.64 -4.80 -1.42
N ILE A 97 4.81 -3.75 -1.56
CA ILE A 97 4.97 -2.71 -2.59
C ILE A 97 6.28 -1.94 -2.36
N ALA A 98 6.57 -1.51 -1.13
CA ALA A 98 7.81 -0.81 -0.80
C ALA A 98 9.06 -1.66 -1.09
N VAL A 99 9.02 -2.98 -0.82
CA VAL A 99 10.08 -3.93 -1.18
C VAL A 99 10.26 -4.02 -2.69
N GLY A 100 9.16 -4.12 -3.45
CA GLY A 100 9.20 -4.18 -4.92
C GLY A 100 9.79 -2.91 -5.53
N LEU A 101 9.38 -1.74 -5.05
CA LEU A 101 9.95 -0.45 -5.47
C LEU A 101 11.44 -0.33 -5.09
N SER A 102 11.83 -0.84 -3.91
CA SER A 102 13.25 -0.86 -3.48
C SER A 102 14.11 -1.69 -4.43
N LEU A 103 13.61 -2.85 -4.85
CA LEU A 103 14.31 -3.67 -5.85
C LEU A 103 14.41 -2.92 -7.20
N SER A 104 13.35 -2.25 -7.64
CA SER A 104 13.36 -1.44 -8.86
C SER A 104 14.39 -0.30 -8.81
N ALA A 105 14.57 0.32 -7.63
CA ALA A 105 15.54 1.40 -7.44
C ALA A 105 17.00 0.92 -7.62
N VAL A 106 17.31 -0.31 -7.19
CA VAL A 106 18.68 -0.84 -7.26
C VAL A 106 18.94 -1.71 -8.51
N ALA A 107 17.88 -2.28 -9.11
CA ALA A 107 17.99 -3.21 -10.23
C ALA A 107 18.63 -2.62 -11.49
N ALA A 108 18.39 -1.32 -11.72
CA ALA A 108 18.97 -0.61 -12.86
C ALA A 108 20.47 -0.24 -12.66
N GLN A 109 20.99 -0.33 -11.43
CA GLN A 109 22.35 0.13 -11.10
C GLN A 109 23.37 -1.00 -11.11
N ARG A 110 22.95 -2.23 -10.84
CA ARG A 110 23.84 -3.40 -10.79
C ARG A 110 23.08 -4.71 -11.02
N TYR A 111 23.83 -5.71 -11.47
CA TYR A 111 23.30 -7.06 -11.62
C TYR A 111 22.87 -7.64 -10.27
N HIS A 112 21.69 -8.27 -10.26
CA HIS A 112 21.20 -9.05 -9.12
C HIS A 112 20.89 -10.48 -9.55
N PRO A 113 21.14 -11.49 -8.68
CA PRO A 113 20.83 -12.88 -8.98
C PRO A 113 19.30 -13.09 -9.06
N ALA A 114 18.88 -14.05 -9.89
CA ALA A 114 17.46 -14.29 -10.20
C ALA A 114 16.59 -14.55 -8.94
N TRP A 115 17.16 -15.19 -7.92
CA TRP A 115 16.42 -15.52 -6.70
C TRP A 115 15.85 -14.27 -5.98
N LYS A 116 16.53 -13.10 -6.05
CA LYS A 116 16.02 -11.86 -5.45
C LYS A 116 14.74 -11.39 -6.14
N TYR A 117 14.70 -11.48 -7.46
CA TYR A 117 13.51 -11.14 -8.24
C TYR A 117 12.37 -12.15 -7.98
N VAL A 118 12.70 -13.45 -7.92
CA VAL A 118 11.72 -14.49 -7.57
C VAL A 118 11.14 -14.22 -6.17
N ALA A 119 12.00 -13.94 -5.18
CA ALA A 119 11.57 -13.69 -3.81
C ALA A 119 10.65 -12.47 -3.71
N VAL A 120 11.00 -11.35 -4.36
CA VAL A 120 10.18 -10.12 -4.33
C VAL A 120 8.89 -10.30 -5.12
N SER A 121 8.92 -10.94 -6.30
CA SER A 121 7.72 -11.20 -7.09
C SER A 121 6.79 -12.18 -6.37
N ALA A 122 7.32 -13.24 -5.75
CA ALA A 122 6.53 -14.16 -4.93
C ALA A 122 5.95 -13.47 -3.69
N LEU A 123 6.73 -12.62 -2.99
CA LEU A 123 6.25 -11.87 -1.82
C LEU A 123 5.07 -10.97 -2.18
N THR A 124 5.18 -10.19 -3.26
CA THR A 124 4.10 -9.28 -3.68
C THR A 124 2.83 -10.04 -4.06
N LEU A 125 2.95 -11.17 -4.77
CA LEU A 125 1.84 -12.05 -5.10
C LEU A 125 1.23 -12.69 -3.85
N SER A 126 2.06 -13.13 -2.90
CA SER A 126 1.64 -13.83 -1.68
C SER A 126 0.72 -13.00 -0.79
N ILE A 127 0.94 -11.69 -0.70
CA ILE A 127 0.17 -10.83 0.21
C ILE A 127 -1.11 -10.33 -0.45
N THR A 128 -1.03 -9.90 -1.72
CA THR A 128 -2.20 -9.42 -2.45
C THR A 128 -1.96 -9.57 -3.95
N VAL A 129 -2.88 -10.24 -4.64
CA VAL A 129 -2.73 -10.54 -6.08
C VAL A 129 -2.48 -9.27 -6.91
N THR A 130 -3.17 -8.17 -6.62
CA THR A 130 -3.02 -6.90 -7.34
C THR A 130 -1.66 -6.24 -7.11
N ASN A 131 -1.00 -6.49 -5.98
CA ASN A 131 0.34 -5.97 -5.70
C ASN A 131 1.45 -6.70 -6.49
N TRP A 132 1.12 -7.86 -7.08
CA TRP A 132 2.05 -8.59 -7.92
C TRP A 132 2.55 -7.77 -9.11
N MET A 133 1.75 -6.83 -9.58
CA MET A 133 2.17 -5.89 -10.62
C MET A 133 3.52 -5.23 -10.30
N VAL A 134 3.72 -4.74 -9.06
CA VAL A 134 5.02 -4.12 -8.70
C VAL A 134 6.17 -5.13 -8.70
N GLY A 135 5.91 -6.39 -8.32
CA GLY A 135 6.92 -7.46 -8.39
C GLY A 135 7.33 -7.80 -9.82
N ILE A 136 6.38 -7.84 -10.76
CA ILE A 136 6.64 -8.04 -12.20
C ILE A 136 7.43 -6.85 -12.76
N LEU A 137 7.00 -5.62 -12.46
CA LEU A 137 7.67 -4.41 -12.93
C LEU A 137 9.09 -4.30 -12.38
N ALA A 138 9.31 -4.61 -11.09
CA ALA A 138 10.65 -4.67 -10.51
C ALA A 138 11.54 -5.71 -11.21
N THR A 139 10.98 -6.83 -11.60
CA THR A 139 11.71 -7.84 -12.37
C THR A 139 12.07 -7.32 -13.77
N LEU A 140 11.15 -6.62 -14.42
CA LEU A 140 11.34 -6.07 -15.77
C LEU A 140 12.42 -4.96 -15.80
N THR A 141 12.58 -4.19 -14.72
CA THR A 141 13.59 -3.13 -14.66
C THR A 141 15.04 -3.65 -14.71
N GLY A 142 15.28 -4.88 -14.27
CA GLY A 142 16.63 -5.46 -14.18
C GLY A 142 16.88 -6.64 -15.11
N ASN A 143 15.91 -7.04 -15.95
CA ASN A 143 16.02 -8.25 -16.77
C ASN A 143 15.41 -8.08 -18.16
N THR A 144 15.81 -8.94 -19.09
CA THR A 144 15.15 -9.06 -20.40
C THR A 144 13.74 -9.63 -20.22
N LEU A 145 12.86 -9.37 -21.20
CA LEU A 145 11.47 -9.88 -21.17
C LEU A 145 11.43 -11.40 -20.99
N LYS A 146 12.25 -12.17 -21.73
CA LYS A 146 12.31 -13.64 -21.60
C LYS A 146 12.65 -14.08 -20.17
N ARG A 147 13.64 -13.43 -19.54
CA ARG A 147 14.05 -13.73 -18.16
C ARG A 147 12.96 -13.30 -17.16
N THR A 148 12.30 -12.18 -17.40
CA THR A 148 11.15 -11.72 -16.60
C THR A 148 10.03 -12.75 -16.64
N CYS A 149 9.64 -13.26 -17.80
CA CYS A 149 8.64 -14.31 -17.93
C CYS A 149 9.04 -15.57 -17.14
N SER A 150 10.28 -16.02 -17.26
CA SER A 150 10.77 -17.18 -16.50
C SER A 150 10.68 -16.95 -14.99
N ILE A 151 11.15 -15.81 -14.50
CA ILE A 151 11.09 -15.45 -13.06
C ILE A 151 9.63 -15.38 -12.59
N THR A 152 8.74 -14.79 -13.40
CA THR A 152 7.31 -14.70 -13.10
C THR A 152 6.67 -16.08 -12.93
N VAL A 153 6.95 -17.03 -13.84
CA VAL A 153 6.46 -18.40 -13.75
C VAL A 153 7.01 -19.10 -12.49
N ILE A 154 8.30 -18.97 -12.21
CA ILE A 154 8.91 -19.53 -10.99
C ILE A 154 8.26 -18.94 -9.73
N SER A 155 7.99 -17.62 -9.71
CA SER A 155 7.34 -16.94 -8.58
C SER A 155 5.92 -17.48 -8.32
N VAL A 156 5.12 -17.69 -9.37
CA VAL A 156 3.80 -18.32 -9.27
C VAL A 156 3.92 -19.74 -8.73
N SER A 157 4.88 -20.52 -9.24
CA SER A 157 5.11 -21.90 -8.78
C SER A 157 5.49 -21.95 -7.29
N VAL A 158 6.33 -21.02 -6.83
CA VAL A 158 6.68 -20.87 -5.40
C VAL A 158 5.45 -20.57 -4.57
N VAL A 159 4.62 -19.61 -4.98
CA VAL A 159 3.39 -19.26 -4.26
C VAL A 159 2.40 -20.43 -4.26
N ALA A 160 2.25 -21.16 -5.37
CA ALA A 160 1.39 -22.32 -5.47
C ALA A 160 1.88 -23.46 -4.54
N LEU A 161 3.20 -23.68 -4.43
CA LEU A 161 3.78 -24.64 -3.50
C LEU A 161 3.45 -24.29 -2.04
N PHE A 162 3.67 -23.03 -1.64
CA PHE A 162 3.34 -22.58 -0.28
C PHE A 162 1.83 -22.55 -0.02
N TRP A 163 1.00 -22.32 -1.04
CA TRP A 163 -0.44 -22.51 -0.91
C TRP A 163 -0.79 -23.97 -0.57
N GLY A 164 -0.07 -24.94 -1.11
CA GLY A 164 -0.22 -26.36 -0.72
C GLY A 164 0.03 -26.57 0.78
N VAL A 165 1.03 -25.89 1.37
CA VAL A 165 1.27 -25.91 2.82
C VAL A 165 0.13 -25.20 3.56
N GLU A 166 -0.30 -24.03 3.08
CA GLU A 166 -1.42 -23.30 3.68
C GLU A 166 -2.71 -24.12 3.69
N LYS A 167 -2.98 -24.88 2.61
CA LYS A 167 -4.14 -25.77 2.51
C LYS A 167 -4.15 -26.88 3.55
N GLN A 168 -2.98 -27.37 3.98
CA GLN A 168 -2.87 -28.35 5.05
C GLN A 168 -3.16 -27.74 6.43
N LEU A 169 -2.70 -26.50 6.66
CA LEU A 169 -2.93 -25.77 7.91
C LEU A 169 -4.36 -25.19 8.00
N PHE A 170 -4.90 -24.78 6.87
CA PHE A 170 -6.22 -24.17 6.73
C PHE A 170 -7.03 -24.89 5.64
N PRO A 171 -7.75 -25.97 5.97
CA PRO A 171 -8.47 -26.79 4.99
C PRO A 171 -9.52 -26.03 4.16
N THR A 172 -10.02 -24.89 4.67
CA THR A 172 -10.95 -24.01 3.96
C THR A 172 -10.28 -23.05 2.98
N ALA A 173 -8.93 -22.96 2.96
CA ALA A 173 -8.20 -22.13 2.02
C ALA A 173 -8.49 -22.56 0.57
N LEU A 174 -8.85 -21.59 -0.26
CA LEU A 174 -9.09 -21.80 -1.69
C LEU A 174 -7.85 -21.45 -2.49
N PHE A 175 -7.75 -22.05 -3.67
CA PHE A 175 -6.70 -21.64 -4.61
C PHE A 175 -6.95 -20.19 -5.08
N PHE A 176 -5.89 -19.40 -5.18
CA PHE A 176 -5.99 -17.97 -5.48
C PHE A 176 -6.47 -17.63 -6.90
N MET A 177 -6.63 -18.62 -7.78
CA MET A 177 -7.28 -18.49 -9.09
C MET A 177 -8.75 -18.93 -9.09
N ALA A 178 -9.30 -19.35 -7.95
CA ALA A 178 -10.69 -19.75 -7.85
C ALA A 178 -11.60 -18.52 -7.84
N ASP A 179 -12.54 -18.43 -8.77
CA ASP A 179 -13.58 -17.40 -8.78
C ASP A 179 -14.61 -17.66 -7.68
N ARG A 180 -14.94 -16.64 -6.92
CA ARG A 180 -16.04 -16.62 -5.94
C ARG A 180 -16.92 -15.38 -6.07
N GLY A 181 -17.16 -14.93 -7.28
CA GLY A 181 -18.05 -13.80 -7.53
C GLY A 181 -17.37 -12.45 -7.31
N GLU A 182 -16.04 -12.36 -7.47
CA GLU A 182 -15.33 -11.08 -7.45
C GLU A 182 -15.81 -10.14 -8.56
N GLY A 183 -16.43 -10.69 -9.62
CA GLY A 183 -17.06 -9.90 -10.68
C GLY A 183 -18.18 -8.96 -10.21
N ARG A 184 -18.79 -9.21 -9.03
CA ARG A 184 -19.79 -8.31 -8.42
C ARG A 184 -19.22 -6.93 -8.03
N TYR A 185 -17.90 -6.84 -7.87
CA TYR A 185 -17.19 -5.59 -7.54
C TYR A 185 -16.68 -4.85 -8.78
N LEU A 186 -17.03 -5.33 -9.98
CA LEU A 186 -16.73 -4.65 -11.25
C LEU A 186 -17.80 -3.61 -11.57
N PHE A 187 -17.36 -2.40 -11.88
CA PHE A 187 -18.22 -1.27 -12.18
C PHE A 187 -17.81 -0.59 -13.48
N LEU A 188 -18.77 -0.02 -14.18
CA LEU A 188 -18.47 0.86 -15.29
C LEU A 188 -17.94 2.21 -14.79
N PRO A 189 -16.89 2.77 -15.41
CA PRO A 189 -16.29 4.04 -14.99
C PRO A 189 -17.17 5.24 -15.44
N THR A 190 -18.21 5.54 -14.67
CA THR A 190 -19.02 6.75 -14.87
C THR A 190 -18.26 7.99 -14.38
N VAL A 191 -18.60 9.20 -14.90
CA VAL A 191 -17.92 10.44 -14.51
C VAL A 191 -17.94 10.68 -12.99
N PRO A 192 -19.08 10.55 -12.26
CA PRO A 192 -19.09 10.69 -10.82
C PRO A 192 -18.14 9.71 -10.11
N ARG A 193 -18.09 8.45 -10.58
CA ARG A 193 -17.17 7.45 -10.04
C ARG A 193 -15.71 7.81 -10.29
N ILE A 194 -15.37 8.25 -11.50
CA ILE A 194 -14.00 8.68 -11.82
C ILE A 194 -13.54 9.79 -10.87
N ILE A 195 -14.37 10.80 -10.66
CA ILE A 195 -14.07 11.92 -9.74
C ILE A 195 -13.89 11.40 -8.30
N SER A 196 -14.78 10.56 -7.84
CA SER A 196 -14.76 9.99 -6.49
C SER A 196 -13.50 9.13 -6.28
N VAL A 197 -13.15 8.25 -7.22
CA VAL A 197 -11.94 7.44 -7.17
C VAL A 197 -10.69 8.30 -7.18
N LEU A 198 -10.62 9.32 -8.04
CA LEU A 198 -9.48 10.26 -8.09
C LEU A 198 -9.32 11.03 -6.78
N ASN A 199 -10.42 11.51 -6.19
CA ASN A 199 -10.39 12.18 -4.90
C ASN A 199 -9.83 11.27 -3.80
N THR A 200 -10.32 10.06 -3.74
CA THR A 200 -9.88 9.09 -2.73
C THR A 200 -8.43 8.65 -2.96
N PHE A 201 -8.08 8.32 -4.20
CA PHE A 201 -6.74 7.89 -4.57
C PHE A 201 -5.69 8.95 -4.27
N LEU A 202 -5.93 10.20 -4.71
CA LEU A 202 -4.94 11.28 -4.61
C LEU A 202 -4.96 11.99 -3.26
N PHE A 203 -6.14 12.22 -2.67
CA PHE A 203 -6.28 13.11 -1.52
C PHE A 203 -6.68 12.40 -0.24
N HIS A 204 -7.70 11.52 -0.24
CA HIS A 204 -8.16 10.88 0.99
C HIS A 204 -7.12 9.89 1.54
N THR A 205 -6.24 9.37 0.70
CA THR A 205 -5.07 8.58 1.13
C THR A 205 -4.19 9.35 2.13
N MET A 206 -4.02 10.66 1.95
CA MET A 206 -3.22 11.52 2.83
C MET A 206 -4.08 12.24 3.88
N MET A 207 -5.19 12.85 3.47
CA MET A 207 -6.06 13.69 4.28
C MET A 207 -7.45 13.07 4.39
N ALA A 208 -7.82 12.58 5.56
CA ALA A 208 -9.18 12.08 5.78
C ALA A 208 -10.19 13.18 5.53
N PRO A 209 -11.20 12.97 4.67
CA PRO A 209 -12.35 13.85 4.55
C PRO A 209 -13.37 13.53 5.65
N THR A 210 -14.52 14.17 5.65
CA THR A 210 -15.65 13.81 6.52
C THR A 210 -16.07 12.37 6.26
N ILE A 211 -16.19 11.59 7.33
CA ILE A 211 -16.64 10.19 7.28
C ILE A 211 -18.16 10.18 7.40
N ASN A 212 -18.84 9.55 6.45
CA ASN A 212 -20.29 9.47 6.41
C ASN A 212 -20.77 8.07 6.80
N VAL A 213 -21.83 7.99 7.58
CA VAL A 213 -22.57 6.74 7.83
C VAL A 213 -23.56 6.55 6.68
N THR A 214 -23.34 5.52 5.85
CA THR A 214 -24.15 5.26 4.65
C THR A 214 -25.22 4.20 4.87
N GLY A 215 -25.21 3.55 6.04
CA GLY A 215 -26.16 2.48 6.40
C GLY A 215 -25.68 1.67 7.59
N THR A 216 -26.27 0.50 7.77
CA THR A 216 -25.87 -0.47 8.78
C THR A 216 -25.74 -1.86 8.15
N THR A 217 -24.81 -2.67 8.66
CA THR A 217 -24.71 -4.08 8.30
C THR A 217 -25.90 -4.87 8.83
N GLU A 218 -26.10 -6.11 8.36
CA GLU A 218 -27.12 -7.03 8.91
C GLU A 218 -26.93 -7.29 10.41
N THR A 219 -25.72 -7.11 10.94
CA THR A 219 -25.39 -7.23 12.37
C THR A 219 -25.51 -5.93 13.16
N GLY A 220 -26.02 -4.85 12.54
CA GLY A 220 -26.25 -3.55 13.19
C GLY A 220 -25.02 -2.63 13.27
N TRP A 221 -23.88 -3.00 12.69
CA TRP A 221 -22.69 -2.13 12.64
C TRP A 221 -22.85 -1.04 11.58
N PRO A 222 -22.41 0.21 11.86
CA PRO A 222 -22.45 1.28 10.88
C PRO A 222 -21.55 0.99 9.68
N LEU A 223 -22.06 1.26 8.48
CA LEU A 223 -21.27 1.28 7.25
C LEU A 223 -20.72 2.69 7.05
N LEU A 224 -19.42 2.81 7.13
CA LEU A 224 -18.69 4.07 6.98
C LEU A 224 -18.17 4.22 5.55
N SER A 225 -18.32 5.41 4.97
CA SER A 225 -17.77 5.74 3.65
C SER A 225 -17.13 7.12 3.64
N MET A 226 -16.02 7.23 2.94
CA MET A 226 -15.36 8.49 2.57
C MET A 226 -15.53 8.79 1.07
N GLN A 227 -16.07 7.84 0.30
CA GLN A 227 -16.07 7.85 -1.17
C GLN A 227 -16.82 9.05 -1.76
N SER A 228 -17.88 9.50 -1.10
CA SER A 228 -18.72 10.63 -1.54
C SER A 228 -18.28 11.99 -1.00
N SER A 229 -17.33 12.01 -0.06
CA SER A 229 -16.88 13.26 0.57
C SER A 229 -15.88 14.00 -0.33
N GLY A 230 -15.98 15.33 -0.36
CA GLY A 230 -15.00 16.16 -1.06
C GLY A 230 -13.68 16.26 -0.30
N PRO A 231 -12.53 16.37 -1.00
CA PRO A 231 -11.26 16.64 -0.36
C PRO A 231 -11.33 17.93 0.50
N GLY A 232 -10.82 17.84 1.74
CA GLY A 232 -10.84 18.97 2.68
C GLY A 232 -12.19 19.28 3.31
N SER A 233 -13.20 18.40 3.20
CA SER A 233 -14.56 18.59 3.76
C SER A 233 -14.60 18.69 5.29
N THR A 234 -13.53 18.37 6.00
CA THR A 234 -13.40 18.50 7.47
C THR A 234 -13.23 19.96 7.94
N GLY A 235 -13.18 20.92 7.02
CA GLY A 235 -13.06 22.35 7.32
C GLY A 235 -11.69 22.95 6.97
N PRO A 236 -11.33 24.12 7.53
CA PRO A 236 -10.16 24.89 7.09
C PRO A 236 -8.84 24.12 7.19
N LEU A 237 -8.65 23.31 8.25
CA LEU A 237 -7.45 22.52 8.44
C LEU A 237 -7.31 21.41 7.37
N GLY A 238 -8.42 20.70 7.08
CA GLY A 238 -8.45 19.72 6.00
C GLY A 238 -8.19 20.32 4.64
N MET A 239 -8.78 21.49 4.34
CA MET A 239 -8.57 22.19 3.09
C MET A 239 -7.10 22.63 2.94
N LEU A 240 -6.50 23.21 3.99
CA LEU A 240 -5.08 23.59 3.99
C LEU A 240 -4.19 22.35 3.72
N GLY A 241 -4.49 21.23 4.38
CA GLY A 241 -3.75 19.97 4.18
C GLY A 241 -3.85 19.47 2.73
N VAL A 242 -5.04 19.52 2.13
CA VAL A 242 -5.24 19.15 0.71
C VAL A 242 -4.46 20.07 -0.22
N ILE A 243 -4.42 21.39 0.04
CA ILE A 243 -3.65 22.35 -0.78
C ILE A 243 -2.15 22.03 -0.70
N VAL A 244 -1.59 21.86 0.52
CA VAL A 244 -0.17 21.57 0.71
C VAL A 244 0.19 20.22 0.08
N TRP A 245 -0.67 19.20 0.25
CA TRP A 245 -0.47 17.90 -0.37
C TRP A 245 -0.53 17.97 -1.90
N SER A 246 -1.44 18.76 -2.46
CA SER A 246 -1.53 18.98 -3.92
C SER A 246 -0.26 19.58 -4.49
N LEU A 247 0.37 20.51 -3.78
CA LEU A 247 1.67 21.08 -4.17
C LEU A 247 2.76 20.01 -4.16
N LEU A 248 2.85 19.18 -3.12
CA LEU A 248 3.80 18.07 -3.05
C LEU A 248 3.57 17.05 -4.15
N LEU A 249 2.32 16.67 -4.43
CA LEU A 249 1.98 15.78 -5.55
C LEU A 249 2.37 16.40 -6.89
N GLY A 250 2.08 17.68 -7.11
CA GLY A 250 2.44 18.38 -8.34
C GLY A 250 3.95 18.39 -8.58
N LEU A 251 4.74 18.66 -7.54
CA LEU A 251 6.20 18.57 -7.59
C LEU A 251 6.68 17.13 -7.85
N GLY A 252 6.02 16.14 -7.23
CA GLY A 252 6.30 14.72 -7.45
C GLY A 252 6.02 14.27 -8.89
N ILE A 253 4.89 14.65 -9.45
CA ILE A 253 4.51 14.38 -10.86
C ILE A 253 5.50 15.05 -11.80
N TRP A 254 5.83 16.33 -11.57
CA TRP A 254 6.82 17.03 -12.36
C TRP A 254 8.18 16.31 -12.33
N THR A 255 8.64 15.90 -11.14
CA THR A 255 9.90 15.17 -10.99
C THR A 255 9.86 13.83 -11.71
N LEU A 256 8.74 13.08 -11.55
CA LEU A 256 8.57 11.78 -12.20
C LEU A 256 8.65 11.86 -13.73
N LEU A 257 8.06 12.89 -14.31
CA LEU A 257 7.94 13.05 -15.77
C LEU A 257 9.14 13.77 -16.41
N MET A 258 9.69 14.78 -15.72
CA MET A 258 10.67 15.69 -16.32
C MET A 258 12.12 15.44 -15.89
N ARG A 259 12.36 14.64 -14.84
CA ARG A 259 13.70 14.37 -14.31
C ARG A 259 14.04 12.89 -14.39
N ARG A 260 15.22 12.57 -14.86
CA ARG A 260 15.73 11.18 -14.93
C ARG A 260 16.67 10.91 -13.74
N ILE A 261 16.09 10.79 -12.54
CA ILE A 261 16.87 10.63 -11.29
C ILE A 261 17.12 9.15 -11.00
N ALA A 262 16.08 8.33 -11.07
CA ALA A 262 16.11 6.89 -10.80
C ALA A 262 15.22 6.16 -11.82
N PRO A 263 15.68 5.97 -13.08
CA PRO A 263 14.80 5.53 -14.18
C PRO A 263 14.04 4.23 -13.92
N GLY A 264 14.71 3.23 -13.33
CA GLY A 264 14.06 1.95 -13.01
C GLY A 264 12.95 2.10 -11.96
N LEU A 265 13.20 2.88 -10.91
CA LEU A 265 12.20 3.20 -9.90
C LEU A 265 11.06 4.03 -10.50
N GLN A 266 11.39 5.08 -11.28
CA GLN A 266 10.39 5.96 -11.90
C GLN A 266 9.46 5.17 -12.84
N PHE A 267 10.01 4.26 -13.63
CA PHE A 267 9.25 3.36 -14.50
C PHE A 267 8.30 2.46 -13.70
N ALA A 268 8.82 1.73 -12.70
CA ALA A 268 8.00 0.84 -11.89
C ALA A 268 6.94 1.62 -11.09
N LEU A 269 7.31 2.76 -10.51
CA LEU A 269 6.42 3.63 -9.74
C LEU A 269 5.29 4.19 -10.62
N GLY A 270 5.63 4.76 -11.78
CA GLY A 270 4.64 5.34 -12.70
C GLY A 270 3.65 4.30 -13.22
N LEU A 271 4.13 3.14 -13.66
CA LEU A 271 3.26 2.07 -14.14
C LEU A 271 2.43 1.44 -13.00
N THR A 272 2.98 1.34 -11.78
CA THR A 272 2.20 0.84 -10.64
C THR A 272 1.10 1.83 -10.26
N LEU A 273 1.39 3.15 -10.22
CA LEU A 273 0.38 4.18 -9.99
C LEU A 273 -0.73 4.13 -11.04
N PHE A 274 -0.35 4.07 -12.31
CA PHE A 274 -1.32 3.97 -13.41
C PHE A 274 -2.16 2.69 -13.31
N GLY A 275 -1.55 1.55 -13.06
CA GLY A 275 -2.25 0.27 -12.96
C GLY A 275 -3.18 0.20 -11.74
N GLN A 276 -2.76 0.70 -10.58
CA GLN A 276 -3.61 0.78 -9.39
C GLN A 276 -4.80 1.72 -9.63
N LEU A 277 -4.56 2.90 -10.20
CA LEU A 277 -5.66 3.83 -10.53
C LEU A 277 -6.63 3.19 -11.53
N SER A 278 -6.13 2.61 -12.61
CA SER A 278 -6.96 1.95 -13.63
C SER A 278 -7.79 0.81 -13.04
N LEU A 279 -7.21 0.02 -12.15
CA LEU A 279 -7.93 -1.04 -11.44
C LEU A 279 -9.10 -0.46 -10.63
N HIS A 280 -8.87 0.58 -9.84
CA HIS A 280 -9.91 1.10 -8.95
C HIS A 280 -10.98 1.95 -9.66
N LEU A 281 -10.73 2.40 -10.88
CA LEU A 281 -11.78 2.97 -11.73
C LEU A 281 -12.87 1.95 -12.07
N VAL A 282 -12.51 0.65 -12.15
CA VAL A 282 -13.43 -0.43 -12.55
C VAL A 282 -13.69 -1.45 -11.44
N TYR A 283 -12.94 -1.43 -10.32
CA TYR A 283 -13.05 -2.43 -9.27
C TYR A 283 -13.11 -1.81 -7.87
N GLY A 284 -13.96 -2.38 -7.01
CA GLY A 284 -14.12 -2.02 -5.60
C GLY A 284 -15.17 -0.92 -5.38
N GLU A 285 -15.97 -1.02 -4.34
CA GLU A 285 -17.00 -0.03 -3.98
C GLU A 285 -16.40 1.18 -3.26
N GLU A 286 -15.53 0.92 -2.29
CA GLU A 286 -14.89 1.93 -1.45
C GLU A 286 -13.38 1.94 -1.73
N THR A 287 -12.90 2.95 -2.45
CA THR A 287 -11.48 3.05 -2.85
C THR A 287 -10.55 3.24 -1.65
N PHE A 288 -11.03 3.85 -0.55
CA PHE A 288 -10.25 4.04 0.67
C PHE A 288 -9.80 2.72 1.31
N LEU A 289 -10.51 1.63 1.09
CA LEU A 289 -10.08 0.29 1.53
C LEU A 289 -8.67 -0.07 1.06
N TYR A 290 -8.25 0.46 -0.08
CA TYR A 290 -6.97 0.17 -0.70
C TYR A 290 -5.93 1.28 -0.52
N SER A 291 -6.29 2.35 0.21
CA SER A 291 -5.47 3.57 0.32
C SER A 291 -4.06 3.32 0.84
N LEU A 292 -3.86 2.36 1.74
CA LEU A 292 -2.52 2.02 2.21
C LEU A 292 -1.62 1.40 1.13
N HIS A 293 -2.19 0.79 0.07
CA HIS A 293 -1.41 0.34 -1.10
C HIS A 293 -0.97 1.52 -1.98
N PHE A 294 -1.74 2.61 -2.02
CA PHE A 294 -1.39 3.81 -2.81
C PHE A 294 -0.36 4.69 -2.10
N LEU A 295 -0.41 4.69 -0.78
CA LEU A 295 0.41 5.55 0.07
C LEU A 295 1.92 5.48 -0.26
N PRO A 296 2.58 4.30 -0.27
CA PRO A 296 4.00 4.21 -0.60
C PRO A 296 4.32 4.72 -2.01
N LEU A 297 3.37 4.63 -2.94
CA LEU A 297 3.54 5.13 -4.30
C LEU A 297 3.51 6.66 -4.34
N LEU A 298 2.46 7.27 -3.77
CA LEU A 298 2.24 8.71 -3.80
C LEU A 298 3.30 9.47 -3.00
N VAL A 299 3.63 8.97 -1.81
CA VAL A 299 4.64 9.61 -0.94
C VAL A 299 6.05 9.41 -1.50
N THR A 300 6.38 8.26 -2.13
CA THR A 300 7.66 8.08 -2.83
C THR A 300 7.77 9.06 -4.01
N MET A 301 6.71 9.17 -4.82
CA MET A 301 6.69 10.12 -5.93
C MET A 301 6.99 11.55 -5.45
N SER A 302 6.34 12.00 -4.38
CA SER A 302 6.58 13.33 -3.79
C SER A 302 8.00 13.44 -3.20
N ALA A 303 8.51 12.39 -2.53
CA ALA A 303 9.83 12.38 -1.93
C ALA A 303 10.97 12.46 -2.96
N LEU A 304 10.80 11.92 -4.18
CA LEU A 304 11.80 12.04 -5.25
C LEU A 304 12.11 13.49 -5.62
N SER A 305 11.20 14.44 -5.36
CA SER A 305 11.43 15.87 -5.58
C SER A 305 12.49 16.46 -4.65
N THR A 306 12.83 15.79 -3.54
CA THR A 306 13.96 16.17 -2.69
C THR A 306 15.33 15.97 -3.38
N LEU A 307 15.37 15.22 -4.48
CA LEU A 307 16.57 14.96 -5.27
C LEU A 307 16.80 16.04 -6.36
N THR A 308 16.00 17.10 -6.33
CA THR A 308 16.07 18.24 -7.23
C THR A 308 16.52 19.51 -6.49
N GLU A 309 16.70 20.59 -7.24
CA GLU A 309 16.97 21.92 -6.70
C GLU A 309 15.88 22.47 -5.78
N LEU A 310 14.68 21.88 -5.83
CA LEU A 310 13.53 22.28 -4.99
C LEU A 310 13.50 21.59 -3.61
N ARG A 311 14.56 20.88 -3.22
CA ARG A 311 14.63 20.10 -1.98
C ARG A 311 14.16 20.87 -0.74
N VAL A 312 14.59 22.13 -0.56
CA VAL A 312 14.23 22.94 0.60
C VAL A 312 12.73 23.21 0.64
N THR A 313 12.15 23.60 -0.50
CA THR A 313 10.70 23.87 -0.62
C THR A 313 9.91 22.59 -0.34
N VAL A 314 10.32 21.46 -0.91
CA VAL A 314 9.67 20.15 -0.71
C VAL A 314 9.70 19.74 0.76
N LEU A 315 10.84 19.90 1.45
CA LEU A 315 10.95 19.60 2.88
C LEU A 315 10.10 20.55 3.73
N ALA A 316 10.07 21.85 3.41
CA ALA A 316 9.24 22.81 4.13
C ALA A 316 7.74 22.45 4.01
N LEU A 317 7.27 22.10 2.81
CA LEU A 317 5.89 21.64 2.60
C LEU A 317 5.60 20.34 3.35
N ALA A 318 6.52 19.37 3.31
CA ALA A 318 6.34 18.10 4.01
C ALA A 318 6.30 18.30 5.54
N LEU A 319 7.19 19.11 6.11
CA LEU A 319 7.21 19.44 7.54
C LEU A 319 5.96 20.19 7.97
N LEU A 320 5.43 21.10 7.13
CA LEU A 320 4.16 21.77 7.37
C LEU A 320 2.98 20.80 7.36
N LEU A 321 2.98 19.85 6.42
CA LEU A 321 1.88 18.91 6.25
C LEU A 321 1.80 17.87 7.38
N ILE A 322 2.90 17.48 7.99
CA ILE A 322 2.93 16.47 9.07
C ILE A 322 1.95 16.82 10.21
N PRO A 323 2.04 17.98 10.90
CA PRO A 323 1.11 18.30 11.97
C PRO A 323 -0.33 18.52 11.45
N ILE A 324 -0.50 19.09 10.26
CA ILE A 324 -1.83 19.31 9.65
C ILE A 324 -2.52 17.96 9.42
N ALA A 325 -1.86 17.03 8.75
CA ALA A 325 -2.39 15.70 8.48
C ALA A 325 -2.61 14.92 9.78
N GLY A 326 -1.63 14.92 10.68
CA GLY A 326 -1.73 14.23 11.96
C GLY A 326 -2.95 14.68 12.77
N ILE A 327 -3.15 15.98 12.93
CA ILE A 327 -4.28 16.53 13.70
C ILE A 327 -5.62 16.27 12.99
N ASN A 328 -5.70 16.56 11.67
CA ASN A 328 -6.94 16.34 10.91
C ASN A 328 -7.38 14.87 10.95
N ASN A 329 -6.46 13.96 10.63
CA ASN A 329 -6.76 12.55 10.51
C ASN A 329 -7.06 11.91 11.88
N TRP A 330 -6.30 12.30 12.92
CA TRP A 330 -6.56 11.86 14.29
C TRP A 330 -7.97 12.24 14.74
N ARG A 331 -8.42 13.48 14.47
CA ARG A 331 -9.79 13.94 14.80
C ARG A 331 -10.84 13.08 14.10
N GLN A 332 -10.68 12.87 12.80
CA GLN A 332 -11.66 12.12 12.00
C GLN A 332 -11.80 10.63 12.40
N PHE A 333 -10.77 10.03 12.98
CA PHE A 333 -10.82 8.62 13.42
C PHE A 333 -11.15 8.46 14.90
N ASN A 334 -11.27 9.53 15.68
CA ASN A 334 -11.65 9.49 17.10
C ASN A 334 -13.02 10.15 17.39
N GLU A 335 -13.63 10.84 16.43
CA GLU A 335 -15.00 11.36 16.49
C GLU A 335 -15.99 10.36 15.92
#